data_20ec14b16fbc69eb41ca13aae1485d6f
#
_entry.id   20ec14b16fbc69eb41ca13aae1485d6f
#
_cell.length_a   1.000
_cell.length_b   1.000
_cell.length_c   1.000
_cell.angle_alpha   90.00
_cell.angle_beta   90.00
_cell.angle_gamma   90.00
#
_symmetry.space_group_name_H-M   'P 1'
#
loop_
_entity.id
_entity.type
_entity.pdbx_description
1 polymer ?
#
loop_
_entity_poly.entity_id
_entity_poly.type
_entity_poly.pdbx_seq_one_letter_code
_entity_poly.pdbx_strand_id
1 'polypeptide(L)'
;MLDLKLIRQKPEWAKKKLAARAIKGEEIDELIALDEKRRKVTVQTEELKAKRNEVSGQIAVMKRNKENADEQIAAMREVGQKISQLDKELAELNEKVTYILVRLPNFPADDVPMSLNEDDSREEYKWGNIPHFDFQPK
;
A
#
# COMPACT_ATOMS: atom_id res chain seq x y z
N MET A 1 10.76 2.89 2.85
CA MET A 1 9.36 2.89 2.32
C MET A 1 8.43 3.41 3.40
N LEU A 2 7.51 4.31 3.05
CA LEU A 2 6.59 4.93 4.01
C LEU A 2 5.61 3.90 4.61
N ASP A 3 5.20 4.15 5.86
CA ASP A 3 4.13 3.37 6.50
C ASP A 3 2.76 3.82 5.99
N LEU A 4 2.13 2.97 5.17
CA LEU A 4 0.80 3.19 4.61
C LEU A 4 -0.28 3.34 5.70
N LYS A 5 -0.12 2.68 6.85
CA LYS A 5 -1.04 2.82 7.98
C LYS A 5 -1.01 4.24 8.54
N LEU A 6 0.19 4.82 8.64
CA LEU A 6 0.35 6.21 9.11
C LEU A 6 -0.27 7.20 8.11
N ILE A 7 -0.03 7.01 6.80
CA ILE A 7 -0.62 7.85 5.75
C ILE A 7 -2.15 7.84 5.84
N ARG A 8 -2.74 6.67 5.99
CA ARG A 8 -4.19 6.50 6.11
C ARG A 8 -4.78 7.13 7.38
N GLN A 9 -4.06 7.05 8.50
CA GLN A 9 -4.51 7.63 9.77
C GLN A 9 -4.40 9.15 9.80
N LYS A 10 -3.44 9.73 9.08
CA LYS A 10 -3.14 11.16 9.08
C LYS A 10 -2.91 11.69 7.67
N PRO A 11 -3.92 11.64 6.77
CA PRO A 11 -3.76 11.96 5.36
C PRO A 11 -3.30 13.40 5.14
N GLU A 12 -3.92 14.37 5.80
CA GLU A 12 -3.57 15.79 5.64
C GLU A 12 -2.17 16.11 6.17
N TRP A 13 -1.77 15.48 7.26
CA TRP A 13 -0.41 15.58 7.76
C TRP A 13 0.60 15.00 6.75
N ALA A 14 0.31 13.83 6.17
CA ALA A 14 1.16 13.19 5.17
C ALA A 14 1.30 14.05 3.91
N LYS A 15 0.19 14.62 3.40
CA LYS A 15 0.18 15.57 2.28
C LYS A 15 1.05 16.78 2.57
N LYS A 16 0.88 17.41 3.74
CA LYS A 16 1.66 18.57 4.15
C LYS A 16 3.15 18.27 4.20
N LYS A 17 3.55 17.14 4.82
CA LYS A 17 4.96 16.73 4.91
C LYS A 17 5.57 16.43 3.55
N LEU A 18 4.84 15.76 2.67
CA LEU A 18 5.33 15.38 1.35
C LEU A 18 5.30 16.52 0.32
N ALA A 19 4.49 17.57 0.56
CA ALA A 19 4.53 18.79 -0.26
C ALA A 19 5.93 19.45 -0.24
N ALA A 20 6.66 19.38 0.89
CA ALA A 20 8.06 19.83 0.97
C ALA A 20 9.03 18.99 0.13
N ARG A 21 8.57 17.90 -0.47
CA ARG A 21 9.32 17.03 -1.39
C ARG A 21 8.73 17.02 -2.79
N ALA A 22 7.97 18.08 -3.14
CA ALA A 22 7.28 18.24 -4.43
C ALA A 22 6.25 17.15 -4.77
N ILE A 23 5.76 16.39 -3.77
CA ILE A 23 4.70 15.40 -3.97
C ILE A 23 3.36 16.09 -3.91
N LYS A 24 2.52 15.84 -4.93
CA LYS A 24 1.18 16.41 -5.00
C LYS A 24 0.22 15.66 -4.07
N GLY A 25 -0.73 16.40 -3.47
CA GLY A 25 -1.73 15.82 -2.58
C GLY A 25 -2.58 14.74 -3.26
N GLU A 26 -2.86 14.89 -4.55
CA GLU A 26 -3.62 13.93 -5.35
C GLU A 26 -2.98 12.53 -5.40
N GLU A 27 -1.64 12.45 -5.40
CA GLU A 27 -0.92 11.17 -5.37
C GLU A 27 -1.16 10.42 -4.05
N ILE A 28 -1.31 11.16 -2.96
CA ILE A 28 -1.63 10.57 -1.64
C ILE A 28 -3.10 10.14 -1.60
N ASP A 29 -4.01 10.93 -2.18
CA ASP A 29 -5.42 10.57 -2.27
C ASP A 29 -5.62 9.31 -3.12
N GLU A 30 -4.92 9.21 -4.25
CA GLU A 30 -4.93 8.01 -5.09
C GLU A 30 -4.42 6.77 -4.33
N LEU A 31 -3.32 6.91 -3.61
CA LEU A 31 -2.75 5.83 -2.79
C LEU A 31 -3.74 5.34 -1.73
N ILE A 32 -4.43 6.26 -1.05
CA ILE A 32 -5.43 5.93 -0.03
C ILE A 32 -6.63 5.22 -0.65
N ALA A 33 -7.13 5.71 -1.79
CA ALA A 33 -8.24 5.08 -2.50
C ALA A 33 -7.90 3.65 -2.99
N LEU A 34 -6.69 3.45 -3.51
CA LEU A 34 -6.21 2.13 -3.90
C LEU A 34 -6.08 1.17 -2.70
N ASP A 35 -5.57 1.67 -1.57
CA ASP A 35 -5.47 0.87 -0.33
C ASP A 35 -6.85 0.50 0.22
N GLU A 36 -7.81 1.41 0.17
CA GLU A 36 -9.19 1.12 0.60
C GLU A 36 -9.82 0.03 -0.27
N LYS A 37 -9.67 0.14 -1.59
CA LYS A 37 -10.15 -0.88 -2.53
C LYS A 37 -9.47 -2.23 -2.28
N ARG A 38 -8.15 -2.23 -2.13
CA ARG A 38 -7.36 -3.43 -1.82
C ARG A 38 -7.88 -4.13 -0.56
N ARG A 39 -8.12 -3.39 0.51
CA ARG A 39 -8.63 -3.93 1.78
C ARG A 39 -10.02 -4.52 1.64
N LYS A 40 -10.92 -3.86 0.90
CA LYS A 40 -12.25 -4.42 0.61
C LYS A 40 -12.17 -5.75 -0.13
N VAL A 41 -11.34 -5.80 -1.19
CA VAL A 41 -11.13 -7.04 -1.96
C VAL A 41 -10.50 -8.13 -1.09
N THR A 42 -9.55 -7.78 -0.22
CA THR A 42 -8.93 -8.74 0.72
C THR A 42 -9.99 -9.39 1.62
N VAL A 43 -10.83 -8.58 2.28
CA VAL A 43 -11.89 -9.10 3.16
C VAL A 43 -12.85 -10.01 2.39
N GLN A 44 -13.32 -9.59 1.22
CA GLN A 44 -14.19 -10.42 0.38
C GLN A 44 -13.55 -11.76 -0.01
N THR A 45 -12.26 -11.72 -0.34
CA THR A 45 -11.52 -12.94 -0.72
C THR A 45 -11.37 -13.89 0.47
N GLU A 46 -11.07 -13.36 1.65
CA GLU A 46 -10.94 -14.15 2.89
C GLU A 46 -12.27 -14.78 3.31
N GLU A 47 -13.38 -14.02 3.23
CA GLU A 47 -14.72 -14.54 3.48
C GLU A 47 -15.09 -15.69 2.55
N LEU A 48 -14.83 -15.53 1.24
CA LEU A 48 -15.10 -16.60 0.27
C LEU A 48 -14.20 -17.81 0.48
N LYS A 49 -12.92 -17.62 0.84
CA LYS A 49 -12.00 -18.70 1.18
C LYS A 49 -12.45 -19.47 2.43
N ALA A 50 -12.91 -18.74 3.45
CA ALA A 50 -13.47 -19.34 4.67
C ALA A 50 -14.72 -20.17 4.34
N LYS A 51 -15.68 -19.61 3.60
CA LYS A 51 -16.89 -20.30 3.16
C LYS A 51 -16.58 -21.54 2.31
N ARG A 52 -15.61 -21.44 1.39
CA ARG A 52 -15.16 -22.60 0.60
C ARG A 52 -14.65 -23.72 1.48
N ASN A 53 -13.85 -23.40 2.51
CA ASN A 53 -13.29 -24.40 3.41
C ASN A 53 -14.40 -25.07 4.24
N GLU A 54 -15.38 -24.32 4.73
CA GLU A 54 -16.53 -24.84 5.47
C GLU A 54 -17.35 -25.82 4.60
N VAL A 55 -17.76 -25.38 3.40
CA VAL A 55 -18.57 -26.22 2.49
C VAL A 55 -17.77 -27.43 2.00
N SER A 56 -16.46 -27.31 1.81
CA SER A 56 -15.61 -28.45 1.48
C SER A 56 -15.64 -29.53 2.57
N GLY A 57 -15.67 -29.10 3.84
CA GLY A 57 -15.84 -30.00 4.98
C GLY A 57 -17.20 -30.71 4.97
N GLN A 58 -18.28 -29.96 4.69
CA GLN A 58 -19.64 -30.50 4.56
C GLN A 58 -19.74 -31.54 3.42
N ILE A 59 -19.19 -31.24 2.25
CA ILE A 59 -19.11 -32.15 1.10
C ILE A 59 -18.39 -33.46 1.48
N ALA A 60 -17.29 -33.35 2.23
CA ALA A 60 -16.55 -34.54 2.68
C ALA A 60 -17.40 -35.43 3.60
N VAL A 61 -18.21 -34.86 4.50
CA VAL A 61 -19.14 -35.59 5.36
C VAL A 61 -20.27 -36.25 4.55
N MET A 62 -20.91 -35.45 3.63
CA MET A 62 -21.97 -35.98 2.76
C MET A 62 -21.48 -37.17 1.93
N LYS A 63 -20.30 -37.06 1.32
CA LYS A 63 -19.71 -38.19 0.56
C LYS A 63 -19.44 -39.41 1.42
N ARG A 64 -19.00 -39.22 2.67
CA ARG A 64 -18.80 -40.33 3.62
C ARG A 64 -20.12 -41.01 3.94
N ASN A 65 -21.21 -40.26 4.07
CA ASN A 65 -22.55 -40.75 4.32
C ASN A 65 -23.22 -41.30 3.06
N LYS A 66 -22.57 -41.28 1.89
CA LYS A 66 -23.13 -41.64 0.57
C LYS A 66 -24.32 -40.75 0.13
N GLU A 67 -24.36 -39.50 0.62
CA GLU A 67 -25.35 -38.51 0.25
C GLU A 67 -24.93 -37.82 -1.05
N ASN A 68 -25.90 -37.30 -1.84
CA ASN A 68 -25.60 -36.54 -3.03
C ASN A 68 -25.09 -35.14 -2.64
N ALA A 69 -23.95 -34.77 -3.18
CA ALA A 69 -23.29 -33.44 -2.97
C ALA A 69 -23.06 -32.67 -4.27
N ASP A 70 -23.73 -33.04 -5.36
CA ASP A 70 -23.46 -32.45 -6.69
C ASP A 70 -23.76 -30.98 -6.75
N GLU A 71 -24.83 -30.50 -6.11
CA GLU A 71 -25.18 -29.08 -6.04
C GLU A 71 -24.12 -28.26 -5.28
N GLN A 72 -23.64 -28.78 -4.14
CA GLN A 72 -22.62 -28.16 -3.34
C GLN A 72 -21.28 -28.09 -4.10
N ILE A 73 -20.97 -29.14 -4.86
CA ILE A 73 -19.76 -29.19 -5.69
C ILE A 73 -19.86 -28.16 -6.84
N ALA A 74 -21.03 -28.03 -7.48
CA ALA A 74 -21.26 -27.04 -8.52
C ALA A 74 -21.10 -25.60 -7.97
N ALA A 75 -21.77 -25.32 -6.85
CA ALA A 75 -21.64 -24.02 -6.15
C ALA A 75 -20.20 -23.71 -5.77
N MET A 76 -19.42 -24.71 -5.34
CA MET A 76 -18.01 -24.54 -4.99
C MET A 76 -17.11 -24.23 -6.19
N ARG A 77 -17.46 -24.69 -7.39
CA ARG A 77 -16.72 -24.29 -8.61
C ARG A 77 -16.90 -22.81 -8.89
N GLU A 78 -18.11 -22.28 -8.77
CA GLU A 78 -18.39 -20.85 -8.95
C GLU A 78 -17.64 -19.99 -7.92
N VAL A 79 -17.69 -20.41 -6.65
CA VAL A 79 -16.91 -19.74 -5.58
C VAL A 79 -15.41 -19.78 -5.88
N GLY A 80 -14.88 -20.90 -6.37
CA GLY A 80 -13.48 -21.02 -6.76
C GLY A 80 -13.09 -20.07 -7.90
N GLN A 81 -13.94 -19.93 -8.92
CA GLN A 81 -13.72 -18.96 -10.00
C GLN A 81 -13.72 -17.53 -9.49
N LYS A 82 -14.65 -17.18 -8.62
CA LYS A 82 -14.74 -15.84 -8.01
C LYS A 82 -13.53 -15.52 -7.15
N ILE A 83 -13.04 -16.47 -6.35
CA ILE A 83 -11.80 -16.33 -5.59
C ILE A 83 -10.62 -16.07 -6.54
N SER A 84 -10.51 -16.82 -7.64
CA SER A 84 -9.43 -16.62 -8.61
C SER A 84 -9.47 -15.24 -9.28
N GLN A 85 -10.66 -14.70 -9.54
CA GLN A 85 -10.80 -13.34 -10.09
C GLN A 85 -10.39 -12.28 -9.06
N LEU A 86 -10.83 -12.42 -7.81
CA LEU A 86 -10.48 -11.50 -6.72
C LEU A 86 -8.98 -11.57 -6.38
N ASP A 87 -8.36 -12.74 -6.42
CA ASP A 87 -6.91 -12.90 -6.20
C ASP A 87 -6.11 -12.17 -7.31
N LYS A 88 -6.56 -12.19 -8.56
CA LYS A 88 -5.96 -11.40 -9.66
C LYS A 88 -6.11 -9.90 -9.43
N GLU A 89 -7.33 -9.45 -9.11
CA GLU A 89 -7.59 -8.04 -8.80
C GLU A 89 -6.72 -7.57 -7.62
N LEU A 90 -6.58 -8.40 -6.59
CA LEU A 90 -5.74 -8.11 -5.43
C LEU A 90 -4.26 -7.98 -5.81
N ALA A 91 -3.76 -8.83 -6.71
CA ALA A 91 -2.40 -8.74 -7.22
C ALA A 91 -2.16 -7.41 -7.95
N GLU A 92 -3.07 -7.01 -8.86
CA GLU A 92 -2.99 -5.73 -9.57
C GLU A 92 -3.04 -4.53 -8.63
N LEU A 93 -3.91 -4.57 -7.60
CA LEU A 93 -4.00 -3.51 -6.60
C LEU A 93 -2.72 -3.42 -5.75
N ASN A 94 -2.13 -4.56 -5.38
CA ASN A 94 -0.86 -4.59 -4.66
C ASN A 94 0.28 -4.00 -5.50
N GLU A 95 0.36 -4.29 -6.79
CA GLU A 95 1.35 -3.70 -7.70
C GLU A 95 1.20 -2.18 -7.76
N LYS A 96 -0.03 -1.67 -7.96
CA LYS A 96 -0.30 -0.23 -8.01
C LYS A 96 0.07 0.49 -6.71
N VAL A 97 -0.35 -0.06 -5.56
CA VAL A 97 -0.01 0.49 -4.25
C VAL A 97 1.50 0.49 -4.03
N THR A 98 2.18 -0.60 -4.36
CA THR A 98 3.64 -0.71 -4.24
C THR A 98 4.34 0.27 -5.16
N TYR A 99 3.89 0.40 -6.41
CA TYR A 99 4.46 1.33 -7.38
C TYR A 99 4.45 2.78 -6.88
N ILE A 100 3.35 3.23 -6.27
CA ILE A 100 3.28 4.57 -5.68
C ILE A 100 4.19 4.65 -4.46
N LEU A 101 4.10 3.70 -3.52
CA LEU A 101 4.84 3.73 -2.26
C LEU A 101 6.37 3.75 -2.43
N VAL A 102 6.92 3.02 -3.41
CA VAL A 102 8.38 2.99 -3.63
C VAL A 102 8.91 4.28 -4.24
N ARG A 103 8.05 5.07 -4.86
CA ARG A 103 8.39 6.37 -5.46
C ARG A 103 8.27 7.54 -4.49
N LEU A 104 7.48 7.37 -3.43
CA LEU A 104 7.33 8.40 -2.41
C LEU A 104 8.62 8.53 -1.58
N PRO A 105 9.14 9.76 -1.40
CA PRO A 105 10.26 10.02 -0.51
C PRO A 105 9.84 9.84 0.95
N ASN A 106 10.82 9.69 1.85
CA ASN A 106 10.53 9.66 3.27
C ASN A 106 10.02 11.02 3.78
N PHE A 107 9.23 11.00 4.85
CA PHE A 107 8.82 12.22 5.55
C PHE A 107 10.04 12.96 6.07
N PRO A 108 10.12 14.28 5.83
CA PRO A 108 11.15 15.10 6.48
C PRO A 108 10.91 15.16 7.99
N ALA A 109 12.00 15.28 8.76
CA ALA A 109 11.92 15.56 10.18
C ALA A 109 11.27 16.94 10.45
N ASP A 110 10.81 17.18 11.66
CA ASP A 110 10.03 18.40 11.97
C ASP A 110 10.88 19.67 11.94
N ASP A 111 12.17 19.54 12.15
CA ASP A 111 13.17 20.62 12.15
C ASP A 111 13.74 20.96 10.77
N VAL A 112 13.40 20.17 9.74
CA VAL A 112 13.82 20.43 8.36
C VAL A 112 12.96 21.55 7.76
N PRO A 113 13.57 22.59 7.13
CA PRO A 113 12.83 23.64 6.44
C PRO A 113 11.89 23.07 5.39
N MET A 114 10.65 23.58 5.38
CA MET A 114 9.59 23.15 4.46
C MET A 114 9.67 23.98 3.17
N SER A 115 10.76 23.82 2.41
CA SER A 115 11.00 24.53 1.16
C SER A 115 11.54 23.60 0.07
N LEU A 116 11.28 23.98 -1.19
CA LEU A 116 11.88 23.37 -2.39
C LEU A 116 13.07 24.19 -2.90
N ASN A 117 13.35 25.34 -2.29
CA ASN A 117 14.46 26.19 -2.65
C ASN A 117 15.69 25.83 -1.81
N GLU A 118 16.83 25.64 -2.48
CA GLU A 118 18.11 25.34 -1.85
C GLU A 118 18.60 26.49 -0.95
N ASP A 119 18.28 27.73 -1.31
CA ASP A 119 18.66 28.93 -0.53
C ASP A 119 18.00 29.01 0.85
N ASP A 120 16.90 28.27 1.07
CA ASP A 120 16.21 28.18 2.36
C ASP A 120 16.85 27.14 3.30
N SER A 121 17.96 26.54 2.88
CA SER A 121 18.71 25.58 3.70
C SER A 121 19.30 26.26 4.93
N ARG A 122 19.13 25.63 6.11
CA ARG A 122 19.65 26.11 7.36
C ARG A 122 21.03 25.50 7.62
N GLU A 123 22.01 26.35 7.87
CA GLU A 123 23.32 25.90 8.36
C GLU A 123 23.19 25.46 9.82
N GLU A 124 23.38 24.17 10.10
CA GLU A 124 23.26 23.61 11.47
C GLU A 124 24.57 23.71 12.23
N TYR A 125 25.70 23.52 11.54
CA TYR A 125 27.01 23.48 12.19
C TYR A 125 28.16 23.69 11.19
N LYS A 126 29.18 24.49 11.59
CA LYS A 126 30.46 24.61 10.90
C LYS A 126 31.55 23.90 11.67
N TRP A 127 32.31 23.05 10.99
CA TRP A 127 33.47 22.38 11.55
C TRP A 127 34.72 22.68 10.75
N GLY A 128 35.83 23.04 11.45
CA GLY A 128 37.11 23.33 10.84
C GLY A 128 37.19 24.73 10.21
N ASN A 129 38.34 25.00 9.61
CA ASN A 129 38.57 26.24 8.85
C ASN A 129 38.55 25.93 7.36
N ILE A 130 37.81 26.71 6.59
CA ILE A 130 37.81 26.60 5.14
C ILE A 130 39.20 27.04 4.63
N PRO A 131 39.97 26.18 3.92
CA PRO A 131 41.25 26.55 3.40
C PRO A 131 41.07 27.66 2.32
N HIS A 132 41.98 28.63 2.35
CA HIS A 132 42.08 29.61 1.30
C HIS A 132 42.87 29.02 0.14
N PHE A 133 42.30 29.05 -1.07
CA PHE A 133 43.00 28.61 -2.28
C PHE A 133 43.42 29.80 -3.11
N ASP A 134 44.62 29.76 -3.67
CA ASP A 134 45.13 30.77 -4.63
C ASP A 134 44.53 30.57 -6.04
N PHE A 135 43.63 29.60 -6.20
CA PHE A 135 42.95 29.28 -7.44
C PHE A 135 41.45 29.07 -7.18
N GLN A 136 40.65 29.24 -8.21
CA GLN A 136 39.22 28.96 -8.15
C GLN A 136 38.98 27.42 -8.28
N PRO A 137 38.44 26.75 -7.26
CA PRO A 137 38.11 25.32 -7.35
C PRO A 137 37.05 25.12 -8.44
N LYS A 138 37.13 23.98 -9.12
CA LYS A 138 36.12 23.59 -10.13
C LYS A 138 34.87 23.04 -9.48
#